data_e35eafb1b7dfa2e63d9557131a080bd1
#
_entry.id   e35eafb1b7dfa2e63d9557131a080bd1
#
_cell.length_a   1.000
_cell.length_b   1.000
_cell.length_c   1.000
_cell.angle_alpha   90.00
_cell.angle_beta   90.00
_cell.angle_gamma   90.00
#
_symmetry.space_group_name_H-M   'P 1'
#
loop_
_entity.id
_entity.type
_entity.pdbx_description
1 polymer ?
#
loop_
_entity_poly.entity_id
_entity_poly.type
_entity_poly.pdbx_seq_one_letter_code
_entity_poly.pdbx_strand_id
1 'polypeptide(L)'
;MIKTGTDTDRYLIQEDIMKKRAISLCLAGLMAVSLAGCGGAGTTEKAAEASGTETGAAAETGNSEKKEELVFVNYRDIRDLNPHLYAGEMYAQEMLYETLVNITADGYEGCLAESWDISEDGKTYTFHIRDGVKFSDGEVCDANAIKANFDAIIENKDRHTWLEMMNLLVGVSAPDDKTFVIELSEPYYPLLTELGVTRPFAMISPKAMKDGSTKDGVNAYIGTGPYVLIDFVTDEYAVFEANENYWGEQPEIKKITVKVIPDNQTRILALEKGEIDMIFGKNMIDADAINQYTGNDKFTVSLSDPTSTRQIVLNTTKEVLADKEVRQALQHATNKQAISDGIFYGLEQPADTLFAKTVPYCDIDLEPYAYDVEQAQSMLDEAGWVVGADKIREKDGQKLNIDLLYNSDSVTEKAIAEYLQSEYQKIGISLNIHGEEEQSYRDNMKAGNFDMVFNICWGTPYDPQSSLAAMRAPVYGDYAAQLGLEDKAEIDQAITDILVSTDEQKRQDLYTFVLTRLHEDAVYIPLTYECNKAIYRSDLKGFHFTQTRTIWWRSKSAAA
;
A
#
# COMPACT_ATOMS: atom_id res chain seq x y z
N MET A 1 -39.51 15.87 -8.37
CA MET A 1 -39.45 17.32 -8.65
C MET A 1 -38.09 17.79 -8.19
N ILE A 2 -37.14 17.90 -9.10
CA ILE A 2 -35.74 18.33 -8.85
C ILE A 2 -35.78 19.86 -8.84
N LYS A 3 -35.41 20.48 -7.71
CA LYS A 3 -35.22 21.94 -7.65
C LYS A 3 -33.82 22.25 -8.18
N THR A 4 -33.75 22.83 -9.34
CA THR A 4 -32.55 23.45 -9.93
C THR A 4 -32.26 24.73 -9.16
N GLY A 5 -31.11 24.80 -8.49
CA GLY A 5 -30.57 26.04 -7.90
C GLY A 5 -30.29 27.06 -9.01
N THR A 6 -30.68 28.29 -8.80
CA THR A 6 -30.60 29.35 -9.78
C THR A 6 -29.19 29.95 -9.88
N ASP A 7 -28.82 30.41 -11.08
CA ASP A 7 -27.53 31.03 -11.43
C ASP A 7 -27.09 32.18 -10.48
N THR A 8 -27.97 32.70 -9.68
CA THR A 8 -27.72 33.78 -8.70
C THR A 8 -26.83 33.31 -7.54
N ASP A 9 -26.93 32.04 -7.13
CA ASP A 9 -26.13 31.51 -6.01
C ASP A 9 -24.64 31.28 -6.41
N ARG A 10 -24.40 31.00 -7.69
CA ARG A 10 -23.02 30.88 -8.22
C ARG A 10 -22.30 32.23 -8.31
N TYR A 11 -23.03 33.32 -8.61
CA TYR A 11 -22.44 34.65 -8.69
C TYR A 11 -22.02 35.20 -7.31
N LEU A 12 -22.80 34.93 -6.27
CA LEU A 12 -22.50 35.40 -4.90
C LEU A 12 -21.27 34.69 -4.32
N ILE A 13 -21.05 33.42 -4.62
CA ILE A 13 -19.85 32.67 -4.17
C ILE A 13 -18.58 33.16 -4.89
N GLN A 14 -18.68 33.52 -6.16
CA GLN A 14 -17.52 34.05 -6.92
C GLN A 14 -17.11 35.47 -6.46
N GLU A 15 -18.06 36.34 -6.07
CA GLU A 15 -17.74 37.67 -5.52
C GLU A 15 -17.05 37.58 -4.14
N ASP A 16 -17.42 36.63 -3.30
CA ASP A 16 -16.82 36.46 -1.96
C ASP A 16 -15.39 35.92 -2.03
N ILE A 17 -15.10 35.04 -2.99
CA ILE A 17 -13.75 34.52 -3.28
C ILE A 17 -12.84 35.64 -3.85
N MET A 18 -13.37 36.51 -4.70
CA MET A 18 -12.60 37.63 -5.25
C MET A 18 -12.31 38.69 -4.21
N LYS A 19 -13.22 38.99 -3.30
CA LYS A 19 -13.01 39.91 -2.18
C LYS A 19 -11.94 39.40 -1.19
N LYS A 20 -11.91 38.11 -0.89
CA LYS A 20 -10.87 37.50 -0.03
C LYS A 20 -9.49 37.48 -0.68
N ARG A 21 -9.37 37.33 -2.00
CA ARG A 21 -8.11 37.44 -2.74
C ARG A 21 -7.57 38.86 -2.83
N ALA A 22 -8.42 39.87 -2.89
CA ALA A 22 -8.02 41.29 -2.90
C ALA A 22 -7.47 41.75 -1.54
N ILE A 23 -7.99 41.21 -0.43
CA ILE A 23 -7.50 41.52 0.93
C ILE A 23 -6.12 40.89 1.19
N SER A 24 -5.84 39.67 0.69
CA SER A 24 -4.53 39.02 0.80
C SER A 24 -3.42 39.74 0.02
N LEU A 25 -3.74 40.37 -1.11
CA LEU A 25 -2.72 41.13 -1.88
C LEU A 25 -2.37 42.50 -1.25
N CYS A 26 -3.26 43.09 -0.47
CA CYS A 26 -2.99 44.34 0.23
C CYS A 26 -2.12 44.16 1.49
N LEU A 27 -2.12 43.00 2.15
CA LEU A 27 -1.24 42.73 3.30
C LEU A 27 0.19 42.37 2.90
N ALA A 28 0.44 41.88 1.70
CA ALA A 28 1.78 41.54 1.21
C ALA A 28 2.59 42.78 0.76
N GLY A 29 1.95 43.94 0.56
CA GLY A 29 2.57 45.18 0.11
C GLY A 29 3.15 46.07 1.22
N LEU A 30 2.95 45.79 2.49
CA LEU A 30 3.31 46.67 3.62
C LEU A 30 4.57 46.23 4.40
N MET A 31 5.25 45.12 4.03
CA MET A 31 6.48 44.67 4.72
C MET A 31 7.80 44.87 3.94
N ALA A 32 7.81 45.67 2.90
CA ALA A 32 9.00 45.88 2.06
C ALA A 32 9.68 47.25 2.16
N VAL A 33 9.46 48.03 3.22
CA VAL A 33 10.16 49.31 3.42
C VAL A 33 10.63 49.44 4.87
N SER A 34 11.75 48.79 5.21
CA SER A 34 12.64 49.24 6.31
C SER A 34 13.90 48.38 6.38
N LEU A 35 14.87 48.62 5.48
CA LEU A 35 16.26 48.21 5.66
C LEU A 35 17.13 49.03 4.71
N ALA A 36 17.42 50.26 5.10
CA ALA A 36 18.55 51.02 4.57
C ALA A 36 19.03 52.03 5.64
N GLY A 37 20.26 51.87 6.07
CA GLY A 37 20.92 52.95 6.76
C GLY A 37 22.04 52.53 7.72
N CYS A 38 23.29 52.87 7.29
CA CYS A 38 24.52 53.18 8.03
C CYS A 38 25.28 52.00 8.66
N GLY A 39 26.52 51.65 8.34
CA GLY A 39 27.68 52.43 7.87
C GLY A 39 28.62 52.80 9.03
N GLY A 40 29.88 52.26 9.06
CA GLY A 40 30.95 52.84 9.87
C GLY A 40 31.86 51.81 10.59
N ALA A 41 32.89 51.40 10.01
CA ALA A 41 34.35 51.42 10.23
C ALA A 41 34.90 51.26 11.66
N GLY A 42 35.89 50.34 11.77
CA GLY A 42 37.12 50.72 12.48
C GLY A 42 37.66 49.74 13.54
N THR A 43 38.65 48.98 13.12
CA THR A 43 39.99 48.75 13.68
C THR A 43 40.25 47.93 14.96
N THR A 44 41.05 46.91 14.72
CA THR A 44 42.33 46.44 15.31
C THR A 44 42.40 45.83 16.73
N GLU A 45 42.95 44.62 16.68
CA GLU A 45 44.01 44.00 17.52
C GLU A 45 43.92 43.94 19.05
N LYS A 46 43.98 42.75 19.61
CA LYS A 46 45.24 42.20 20.21
C LYS A 46 45.03 40.79 20.82
N ALA A 47 45.98 39.97 20.51
CA ALA A 47 46.20 38.67 21.14
C ALA A 47 46.66 38.80 22.60
N ALA A 48 46.35 37.84 23.44
CA ALA A 48 47.15 37.46 24.60
C ALA A 48 46.91 35.98 24.93
N GLU A 49 48.03 35.28 25.11
CA GLU A 49 48.21 33.86 25.38
C GLU A 49 47.83 33.40 26.79
N ALA A 50 47.54 32.12 26.83
CA ALA A 50 47.93 31.08 27.80
C ALA A 50 47.43 31.17 29.25
N SER A 51 46.77 30.13 29.68
CA SER A 51 47.25 29.23 30.72
C SER A 51 46.36 27.98 30.82
N GLY A 52 46.96 26.78 30.74
CA GLY A 52 46.29 25.53 30.90
C GLY A 52 45.91 25.24 32.33
N THR A 53 44.84 24.44 32.47
CA THR A 53 44.68 23.55 33.63
C THR A 53 43.90 22.32 33.15
N GLU A 54 44.56 21.18 33.20
CA GLU A 54 43.95 19.86 33.08
C GLU A 54 42.94 19.66 34.22
N THR A 55 41.72 19.30 33.87
CA THR A 55 40.83 18.62 34.82
C THR A 55 40.01 17.58 34.06
N GLY A 56 40.20 16.39 34.52
CA GLY A 56 39.50 15.13 34.42
C GLY A 56 38.42 14.96 33.40
N ALA A 57 38.62 14.01 32.49
CA ALA A 57 37.57 13.40 31.70
C ALA A 57 36.57 12.71 32.65
N ALA A 58 35.44 13.35 32.88
CA ALA A 58 34.24 12.67 33.33
C ALA A 58 33.64 11.97 32.11
N ALA A 59 33.66 10.64 32.12
CA ALA A 59 32.87 9.84 31.18
C ALA A 59 31.41 10.22 31.39
N GLU A 60 30.84 10.97 30.45
CA GLU A 60 29.39 11.08 30.31
C GLU A 60 28.86 9.69 29.95
N THR A 61 28.39 8.99 30.98
CA THR A 61 27.42 7.92 30.80
C THR A 61 26.15 8.58 30.27
N GLY A 62 26.04 8.62 28.96
CA GLY A 62 24.83 9.08 28.31
C GLY A 62 23.68 8.16 28.70
N ASN A 63 22.93 8.60 29.67
CA ASN A 63 21.58 8.13 29.93
C ASN A 63 20.76 8.67 28.74
N SER A 64 20.62 7.89 27.67
CA SER A 64 19.69 8.24 26.60
C SER A 64 18.29 8.15 27.22
N GLU A 65 17.74 9.28 27.63
CA GLU A 65 16.33 9.35 28.00
C GLU A 65 15.55 8.74 26.82
N LYS A 66 14.74 7.72 27.12
CA LYS A 66 13.85 7.12 26.13
C LYS A 66 12.94 8.21 25.61
N LYS A 67 12.91 8.38 24.28
CA LYS A 67 12.01 9.35 23.67
C LYS A 67 10.58 8.85 23.80
N GLU A 68 9.73 9.58 24.53
CA GLU A 68 8.32 9.23 24.75
C GLU A 68 7.39 9.87 23.71
N GLU A 69 7.88 10.83 22.93
CA GLU A 69 7.14 11.48 21.84
C GLU A 69 7.78 11.21 20.49
N LEU A 70 6.95 11.02 19.47
CA LEU A 70 7.36 10.85 18.10
C LEU A 70 6.61 11.80 17.20
N VAL A 71 7.32 12.44 16.28
CA VAL A 71 6.75 13.27 15.23
C VAL A 71 7.10 12.66 13.89
N PHE A 72 6.10 12.23 13.13
CA PHE A 72 6.30 11.83 11.74
C PHE A 72 5.41 12.62 10.79
N VAL A 73 5.49 12.36 9.50
CA VAL A 73 4.82 13.15 8.48
C VAL A 73 4.04 12.26 7.53
N ASN A 74 2.88 12.77 7.06
CA ASN A 74 2.18 12.22 5.92
C ASN A 74 1.98 13.33 4.86
N TYR A 75 1.72 12.95 3.61
CA TYR A 75 1.50 13.92 2.51
C TYR A 75 0.10 14.55 2.55
N ARG A 76 -0.82 13.97 3.29
CA ARG A 76 -2.20 14.41 3.49
C ARG A 76 -2.67 14.10 4.91
N ASP A 77 -3.82 14.63 5.31
CA ASP A 77 -4.39 14.39 6.61
C ASP A 77 -4.93 12.96 6.80
N ILE A 78 -5.33 12.65 8.04
CA ILE A 78 -5.83 11.31 8.42
C ILE A 78 -7.21 10.98 7.83
N ARG A 79 -7.94 11.95 7.31
CA ARG A 79 -9.30 11.83 6.77
C ARG A 79 -10.31 11.23 7.76
N ASP A 80 -11.40 10.63 7.23
CA ASP A 80 -12.41 9.94 8.04
C ASP A 80 -11.88 8.57 8.49
N LEU A 81 -11.67 8.41 9.79
CA LEU A 81 -11.14 7.19 10.39
C LEU A 81 -12.23 6.15 10.73
N ASN A 82 -13.42 6.25 10.16
CA ASN A 82 -14.41 5.18 10.26
C ASN A 82 -13.80 3.84 9.80
N PRO A 83 -13.65 2.82 10.68
CA PRO A 83 -12.92 1.61 10.34
C PRO A 83 -13.64 0.73 9.31
N HIS A 84 -14.94 0.90 9.13
CA HIS A 84 -15.74 0.15 8.16
C HIS A 84 -15.78 0.79 6.77
N LEU A 85 -15.10 1.95 6.58
CA LEU A 85 -14.98 2.65 5.30
C LEU A 85 -13.51 2.79 4.88
N TYR A 86 -13.29 3.17 3.62
CA TYR A 86 -11.97 3.15 2.98
C TYR A 86 -11.31 4.53 2.85
N ALA A 87 -11.89 5.58 3.43
CA ALA A 87 -11.40 6.94 3.27
C ALA A 87 -10.19 7.27 4.17
N GLY A 88 -10.14 6.72 5.39
CA GLY A 88 -9.13 7.05 6.40
C GLY A 88 -7.72 6.52 6.05
N GLU A 89 -6.72 7.12 6.65
CA GLU A 89 -5.34 6.61 6.57
C GLU A 89 -5.19 5.33 7.40
N MET A 90 -4.68 4.26 6.79
CA MET A 90 -4.60 2.94 7.45
C MET A 90 -3.75 2.98 8.72
N TYR A 91 -2.59 3.65 8.69
CA TYR A 91 -1.73 3.75 9.86
C TYR A 91 -2.45 4.37 11.07
N ALA A 92 -3.34 5.36 10.83
CA ALA A 92 -4.11 6.01 11.89
C ALA A 92 -5.25 5.11 12.39
N GLN A 93 -5.91 4.38 11.50
CA GLN A 93 -6.91 3.38 11.88
C GLN A 93 -6.28 2.25 12.70
N GLU A 94 -5.09 1.77 12.32
CA GLU A 94 -4.34 0.73 13.05
C GLU A 94 -3.87 1.16 14.45
N MET A 95 -3.68 2.47 14.68
CA MET A 95 -3.42 3.00 16.01
C MET A 95 -4.66 2.93 16.94
N LEU A 96 -5.84 3.14 16.36
CA LEU A 96 -7.09 3.26 17.12
C LEU A 96 -7.84 1.95 17.29
N TYR A 97 -7.76 1.04 16.31
CA TYR A 97 -8.64 -0.11 16.21
C TYR A 97 -7.87 -1.41 16.08
N GLU A 98 -8.53 -2.49 16.50
CA GLU A 98 -8.02 -3.85 16.36
C GLU A 98 -9.06 -4.75 15.71
N THR A 99 -8.58 -5.87 15.15
CA THR A 99 -9.35 -6.91 14.47
C THR A 99 -9.50 -8.13 15.37
N LEU A 100 -10.27 -9.15 14.94
CA LEU A 100 -10.40 -10.42 15.67
C LEU A 100 -9.08 -11.17 15.76
N VAL A 101 -8.31 -11.19 14.67
CA VAL A 101 -7.04 -11.91 14.55
C VAL A 101 -5.97 -10.98 13.97
N ASN A 102 -4.71 -11.24 14.29
CA ASN A 102 -3.56 -10.63 13.64
C ASN A 102 -2.96 -11.60 12.62
N ILE A 103 -2.43 -11.05 11.52
CA ILE A 103 -1.66 -11.80 10.54
C ILE A 103 -0.18 -11.63 10.90
N THR A 104 0.57 -12.72 10.95
CA THR A 104 2.00 -12.75 11.23
C THR A 104 2.75 -13.45 10.11
N ALA A 105 4.10 -13.47 10.19
CA ALA A 105 4.93 -14.22 9.25
C ALA A 105 4.64 -15.73 9.29
N ASP A 106 4.25 -16.24 10.48
CA ASP A 106 4.04 -17.66 10.73
C ASP A 106 2.55 -18.09 10.60
N GLY A 107 1.68 -17.18 10.14
CA GLY A 107 0.25 -17.42 9.98
C GLY A 107 -0.62 -16.43 10.78
N TYR A 108 -1.47 -16.93 11.68
CA TYR A 108 -2.43 -16.10 12.40
C TYR A 108 -2.23 -16.22 13.92
N GLU A 109 -2.37 -15.11 14.62
CA GLU A 109 -2.42 -15.07 16.08
C GLU A 109 -3.70 -14.39 16.58
N GLY A 110 -4.12 -14.75 17.79
CA GLY A 110 -5.29 -14.14 18.42
C GLY A 110 -5.06 -12.66 18.74
N CYS A 111 -6.06 -11.81 18.42
CA CYS A 111 -6.11 -10.40 18.82
C CYS A 111 -7.31 -10.18 19.76
N LEU A 112 -8.43 -9.65 19.29
CA LEU A 112 -9.66 -9.56 20.10
C LEU A 112 -10.30 -10.93 20.37
N ALA A 113 -10.11 -11.89 19.45
CA ALA A 113 -10.32 -13.30 19.74
C ALA A 113 -9.02 -13.93 20.26
N GLU A 114 -9.06 -14.65 21.38
CA GLU A 114 -7.88 -15.37 21.89
C GLU A 114 -7.63 -16.69 21.17
N SER A 115 -8.69 -17.28 20.58
CA SER A 115 -8.65 -18.51 19.77
C SER A 115 -9.91 -18.62 18.91
N TRP A 116 -9.92 -19.63 18.01
CA TRP A 116 -11.08 -19.96 17.18
C TRP A 116 -11.10 -21.44 16.85
N ASP A 117 -12.31 -21.94 16.57
CA ASP A 117 -12.57 -23.28 16.05
C ASP A 117 -13.19 -23.18 14.66
N ILE A 118 -12.83 -24.10 13.78
CA ILE A 118 -13.38 -24.22 12.43
C ILE A 118 -14.12 -25.55 12.35
N SER A 119 -15.37 -25.55 11.88
CA SER A 119 -16.15 -26.79 11.68
C SER A 119 -15.50 -27.70 10.64
N GLU A 120 -15.75 -29.02 10.72
CA GLU A 120 -15.19 -30.01 9.79
C GLU A 120 -15.50 -29.71 8.31
N ASP A 121 -16.65 -29.07 8.04
CA ASP A 121 -17.05 -28.66 6.69
C ASP A 121 -16.50 -27.28 6.26
N GLY A 122 -15.71 -26.63 7.13
CA GLY A 122 -15.06 -25.35 6.84
C GLY A 122 -16.01 -24.14 6.72
N LYS A 123 -17.28 -24.28 7.14
CA LYS A 123 -18.31 -23.24 6.93
C LYS A 123 -18.65 -22.44 8.17
N THR A 124 -18.32 -22.92 9.36
CA THR A 124 -18.59 -22.26 10.62
C THR A 124 -17.29 -21.96 11.35
N TYR A 125 -17.09 -20.70 11.68
CA TYR A 125 -15.96 -20.22 12.48
C TYR A 125 -16.49 -19.71 13.81
N THR A 126 -16.01 -20.29 14.91
CA THR A 126 -16.38 -19.92 16.27
C THR A 126 -15.20 -19.25 16.94
N PHE A 127 -15.31 -17.97 17.24
CA PHE A 127 -14.27 -17.18 17.88
C PHE A 127 -14.52 -17.05 19.37
N HIS A 128 -13.49 -17.32 20.17
CA HIS A 128 -13.49 -17.14 21.62
C HIS A 128 -12.93 -15.75 21.95
N ILE A 129 -13.79 -14.88 22.44
CA ILE A 129 -13.47 -13.47 22.64
C ILE A 129 -12.70 -13.27 23.94
N ARG A 130 -11.62 -12.49 23.86
CA ARG A 130 -10.71 -12.19 24.96
C ARG A 130 -11.43 -11.44 26.10
N ASP A 131 -11.24 -11.91 27.34
CA ASP A 131 -11.78 -11.26 28.51
C ASP A 131 -11.08 -9.93 28.83
N GLY A 132 -11.84 -8.97 29.35
CA GLY A 132 -11.32 -7.73 29.92
C GLY A 132 -10.88 -6.67 28.93
N VAL A 133 -11.05 -6.89 27.63
CA VAL A 133 -10.80 -5.88 26.60
C VAL A 133 -11.81 -4.76 26.73
N LYS A 134 -11.33 -3.51 26.66
CA LYS A 134 -12.17 -2.31 26.69
C LYS A 134 -11.86 -1.40 25.51
N PHE A 135 -12.89 -0.76 25.01
CA PHE A 135 -12.74 0.40 24.15
C PHE A 135 -12.14 1.59 24.93
N SER A 136 -11.60 2.57 24.22
CA SER A 136 -10.98 3.76 24.85
C SER A 136 -11.96 4.61 25.66
N ASP A 137 -13.28 4.46 25.47
CA ASP A 137 -14.33 5.06 26.30
C ASP A 137 -14.66 4.26 27.59
N GLY A 138 -13.98 3.12 27.80
CA GLY A 138 -14.17 2.24 28.95
C GLY A 138 -15.26 1.18 28.82
N GLU A 139 -16.02 1.18 27.71
CA GLU A 139 -17.00 0.11 27.41
C GLU A 139 -16.31 -1.22 27.16
N VAL A 140 -16.98 -2.33 27.48
CA VAL A 140 -16.45 -3.67 27.26
C VAL A 140 -16.54 -4.04 25.78
N CYS A 141 -15.45 -4.60 25.24
CA CYS A 141 -15.43 -5.20 23.91
C CYS A 141 -15.67 -6.72 24.05
N ASP A 142 -16.92 -7.12 24.05
CA ASP A 142 -17.37 -8.51 24.12
C ASP A 142 -17.91 -9.01 22.77
N ALA A 143 -18.40 -10.24 22.70
CA ALA A 143 -18.97 -10.83 21.50
C ALA A 143 -20.19 -10.05 20.97
N ASN A 144 -20.97 -9.39 21.85
CA ASN A 144 -22.11 -8.57 21.40
C ASN A 144 -21.63 -7.27 20.74
N ALA A 145 -20.57 -6.65 21.26
CA ALA A 145 -19.95 -5.48 20.64
C ALA A 145 -19.35 -5.83 19.27
N ILE A 146 -18.71 -6.98 19.14
CA ILE A 146 -18.19 -7.50 17.87
C ILE A 146 -19.35 -7.74 16.90
N LYS A 147 -20.41 -8.40 17.33
CA LYS A 147 -21.59 -8.62 16.50
C LYS A 147 -22.19 -7.31 16.00
N ALA A 148 -22.29 -6.28 16.85
CA ALA A 148 -22.79 -4.97 16.43
C ALA A 148 -21.94 -4.34 15.32
N ASN A 149 -20.61 -4.53 15.33
CA ASN A 149 -19.72 -4.11 14.25
C ASN A 149 -20.01 -4.89 12.96
N PHE A 150 -20.14 -6.20 13.03
CA PHE A 150 -20.48 -7.01 11.85
C PHE A 150 -21.87 -6.68 11.29
N ASP A 151 -22.86 -6.41 12.15
CA ASP A 151 -24.18 -5.98 11.69
C ASP A 151 -24.08 -4.67 10.88
N ALA A 152 -23.27 -3.70 11.34
CA ALA A 152 -23.03 -2.44 10.64
C ALA A 152 -22.24 -2.63 9.31
N ILE A 153 -21.30 -3.58 9.26
CA ILE A 153 -20.58 -3.95 8.03
C ILE A 153 -21.55 -4.60 7.03
N ILE A 154 -22.39 -5.52 7.51
CA ILE A 154 -23.38 -6.24 6.69
C ILE A 154 -24.45 -5.28 6.12
N GLU A 155 -24.87 -4.27 6.88
CA GLU A 155 -25.78 -3.23 6.40
C GLU A 155 -25.23 -2.51 5.16
N ASN A 156 -23.91 -2.41 5.04
CA ASN A 156 -23.21 -1.79 3.93
C ASN A 156 -22.52 -2.80 3.00
N LYS A 157 -23.02 -4.04 2.95
CA LYS A 157 -22.42 -5.18 2.25
C LYS A 157 -22.04 -4.89 0.81
N ASP A 158 -22.85 -4.15 0.07
CA ASP A 158 -22.59 -3.84 -1.34
C ASP A 158 -21.25 -3.11 -1.56
N ARG A 159 -20.76 -2.40 -0.55
CA ARG A 159 -19.45 -1.73 -0.58
C ARG A 159 -18.27 -2.67 -0.35
N HIS A 160 -18.54 -3.86 0.17
CA HIS A 160 -17.53 -4.84 0.60
C HIS A 160 -17.50 -6.09 -0.28
N THR A 161 -18.18 -6.10 -1.43
CA THR A 161 -18.29 -7.26 -2.35
C THR A 161 -16.98 -7.67 -3.00
N TRP A 162 -15.93 -6.88 -2.88
CA TRP A 162 -14.58 -7.23 -3.28
C TRP A 162 -13.92 -8.27 -2.32
N LEU A 163 -14.44 -8.42 -1.09
CA LEU A 163 -14.08 -9.45 -0.12
C LEU A 163 -14.97 -10.66 -0.34
N GLU A 164 -14.38 -11.81 -0.64
CA GLU A 164 -15.14 -13.01 -0.97
C GLU A 164 -15.95 -13.53 0.23
N MET A 165 -15.44 -13.40 1.46
CA MET A 165 -16.22 -13.75 2.65
C MET A 165 -17.57 -13.04 2.72
N MET A 166 -17.63 -11.77 2.26
CA MET A 166 -18.90 -11.03 2.27
C MET A 166 -19.92 -11.59 1.28
N ASN A 167 -19.47 -12.21 0.19
CA ASN A 167 -20.34 -12.88 -0.78
C ASN A 167 -20.84 -14.22 -0.24
N LEU A 168 -20.00 -14.92 0.53
CA LEU A 168 -20.29 -16.23 1.11
C LEU A 168 -21.02 -16.16 2.46
N LEU A 169 -21.10 -14.99 3.08
CA LEU A 169 -21.64 -14.80 4.43
C LEU A 169 -23.13 -15.13 4.50
N VAL A 170 -23.49 -16.13 5.30
CA VAL A 170 -24.87 -16.51 5.67
C VAL A 170 -25.36 -15.66 6.83
N GLY A 171 -24.53 -15.52 7.89
CA GLY A 171 -24.86 -14.73 9.05
C GLY A 171 -23.79 -14.73 10.13
N VAL A 172 -24.03 -13.91 11.17
CA VAL A 172 -23.21 -13.85 12.36
C VAL A 172 -24.08 -13.94 13.62
N SER A 173 -23.52 -14.50 14.70
CA SER A 173 -24.22 -14.59 15.99
C SER A 173 -23.27 -14.42 17.15
N ALA A 174 -23.81 -14.00 18.30
CA ALA A 174 -23.14 -13.97 19.60
C ALA A 174 -24.05 -14.70 20.59
N PRO A 175 -23.90 -16.02 20.75
CA PRO A 175 -24.75 -16.82 21.62
C PRO A 175 -24.55 -16.46 23.11
N ASP A 176 -23.41 -15.92 23.46
CA ASP A 176 -23.06 -15.38 24.78
C ASP A 176 -22.00 -14.26 24.64
N ASP A 177 -21.59 -13.66 25.76
CA ASP A 177 -20.65 -12.52 25.79
C ASP A 177 -19.23 -12.88 25.34
N LYS A 178 -18.89 -14.17 25.22
CA LYS A 178 -17.54 -14.66 24.90
C LYS A 178 -17.44 -15.37 23.56
N THR A 179 -18.54 -15.66 22.94
CA THR A 179 -18.59 -16.49 21.74
C THR A 179 -19.16 -15.69 20.57
N PHE A 180 -18.37 -15.53 19.50
CA PHE A 180 -18.81 -14.92 18.26
C PHE A 180 -18.69 -15.96 17.13
N VAL A 181 -19.73 -16.09 16.31
CA VAL A 181 -19.82 -17.10 15.25
C VAL A 181 -20.07 -16.45 13.90
N ILE A 182 -19.32 -16.91 12.88
CA ILE A 182 -19.52 -16.58 11.47
C ILE A 182 -19.94 -17.87 10.76
N GLU A 183 -21.03 -17.78 9.98
CA GLU A 183 -21.53 -18.89 9.13
C GLU A 183 -21.41 -18.50 7.66
N LEU A 184 -20.82 -19.41 6.85
CA LEU A 184 -20.62 -19.26 5.42
C LEU A 184 -21.44 -20.29 4.63
N SER A 185 -21.84 -19.94 3.41
CA SER A 185 -22.54 -20.85 2.48
C SER A 185 -21.63 -21.96 1.95
N GLU A 186 -20.34 -21.67 1.80
CA GLU A 186 -19.30 -22.57 1.33
C GLU A 186 -18.04 -22.43 2.19
N PRO A 187 -17.15 -23.45 2.25
CA PRO A 187 -15.89 -23.33 2.96
C PRO A 187 -15.03 -22.25 2.29
N TYR A 188 -14.35 -21.45 3.12
CA TYR A 188 -13.51 -20.36 2.65
C TYR A 188 -12.24 -20.22 3.49
N TYR A 189 -11.14 -20.75 2.99
CA TYR A 189 -9.86 -20.79 3.71
C TYR A 189 -9.31 -19.40 4.05
N PRO A 190 -9.36 -18.39 3.14
CA PRO A 190 -8.80 -17.06 3.43
C PRO A 190 -9.59 -16.23 4.43
N LEU A 191 -10.64 -16.74 5.07
CA LEU A 191 -11.45 -15.99 6.02
C LEU A 191 -10.62 -15.29 7.09
N LEU A 192 -9.65 -15.98 7.70
CA LEU A 192 -8.80 -15.41 8.75
C LEU A 192 -7.89 -14.29 8.20
N THR A 193 -7.42 -14.42 6.96
CA THR A 193 -6.67 -13.34 6.29
C THR A 193 -7.55 -12.10 6.12
N GLU A 194 -8.77 -12.26 5.62
CA GLU A 194 -9.69 -11.11 5.45
C GLU A 194 -10.06 -10.49 6.80
N LEU A 195 -10.31 -11.30 7.84
CA LEU A 195 -10.63 -10.81 9.17
C LEU A 195 -9.45 -10.13 9.89
N GLY A 196 -8.22 -10.40 9.49
CA GLY A 196 -7.01 -9.73 9.98
C GLY A 196 -6.76 -8.36 9.35
N VAL A 197 -7.52 -7.97 8.33
CA VAL A 197 -7.39 -6.67 7.66
C VAL A 197 -8.17 -5.60 8.42
N THR A 198 -7.54 -4.45 8.61
CA THR A 198 -8.12 -3.33 9.36
C THR A 198 -9.48 -2.89 8.80
N ARG A 199 -9.60 -2.79 7.46
CA ARG A 199 -10.85 -2.36 6.80
C ARG A 199 -11.50 -3.49 6.00
N PRO A 200 -12.76 -3.82 6.26
CA PRO A 200 -13.72 -3.20 7.18
C PRO A 200 -13.81 -3.89 8.55
N PHE A 201 -12.90 -4.76 8.95
CA PHE A 201 -13.06 -5.69 10.07
C PHE A 201 -12.44 -5.24 11.40
N ALA A 202 -12.01 -3.99 11.52
CA ALA A 202 -11.58 -3.44 12.81
C ALA A 202 -12.76 -2.92 13.62
N MET A 203 -12.69 -3.09 14.97
CA MET A 203 -13.81 -2.88 15.86
C MET A 203 -13.87 -1.47 16.42
N ILE A 204 -15.02 -0.81 16.26
CA ILE A 204 -15.36 0.49 16.86
C ILE A 204 -16.36 0.29 18.01
N SER A 205 -16.28 1.14 19.04
CA SER A 205 -17.28 1.12 20.13
C SER A 205 -18.70 1.28 19.56
N PRO A 206 -19.65 0.40 19.93
CA PRO A 206 -21.06 0.56 19.50
C PRO A 206 -21.66 1.92 19.86
N LYS A 207 -21.19 2.57 20.94
CA LYS A 207 -21.61 3.93 21.32
C LYS A 207 -21.12 5.01 20.36
N ALA A 208 -20.06 4.77 19.63
CA ALA A 208 -19.54 5.69 18.64
C ALA A 208 -20.26 5.57 17.28
N MET A 209 -21.06 4.54 17.07
CA MET A 209 -21.88 4.37 15.85
C MET A 209 -23.05 5.35 15.84
N LYS A 210 -23.55 5.70 14.66
CA LYS A 210 -24.77 6.50 14.47
C LYS A 210 -25.96 5.55 14.41
N ASP A 211 -26.77 5.53 15.48
CA ASP A 211 -27.96 4.66 15.55
C ASP A 211 -27.65 3.17 15.26
N GLY A 212 -26.48 2.69 15.66
CA GLY A 212 -26.02 1.33 15.42
C GLY A 212 -25.43 1.09 14.01
N SER A 213 -25.27 2.12 13.20
CA SER A 213 -24.73 2.07 11.84
C SER A 213 -23.43 2.88 11.72
N THR A 214 -22.59 2.49 10.76
CA THR A 214 -21.38 3.23 10.37
C THR A 214 -21.42 3.70 8.91
N LYS A 215 -22.51 3.40 8.20
CA LYS A 215 -22.66 3.65 6.77
C LYS A 215 -22.53 5.13 6.39
N ASP A 216 -23.11 6.01 7.21
CA ASP A 216 -23.13 7.47 7.00
C ASP A 216 -22.19 8.20 7.97
N GLY A 217 -21.11 7.53 8.39
CA GLY A 217 -20.10 8.04 9.32
C GLY A 217 -20.32 7.59 10.76
N VAL A 218 -19.49 8.09 11.66
CA VAL A 218 -19.46 7.75 13.09
C VAL A 218 -19.50 9.01 13.94
N ASN A 219 -19.88 8.88 15.22
CA ASN A 219 -19.93 10.01 16.15
C ASN A 219 -18.57 10.34 16.76
N ALA A 220 -17.68 9.33 16.89
CA ALA A 220 -16.34 9.45 17.44
C ALA A 220 -15.46 8.29 16.97
N TYR A 221 -14.15 8.42 17.06
CA TYR A 221 -13.16 7.40 16.71
C TYR A 221 -12.71 6.66 17.98
N ILE A 222 -13.50 5.72 18.45
CA ILE A 222 -13.33 4.99 19.70
C ILE A 222 -13.10 3.52 19.40
N GLY A 223 -11.87 3.04 19.60
CA GLY A 223 -11.47 1.66 19.37
C GLY A 223 -10.81 1.02 20.59
N THR A 224 -10.27 -0.18 20.38
CA THR A 224 -9.55 -0.95 21.40
C THR A 224 -8.03 -0.81 21.28
N GLY A 225 -7.55 -0.11 20.26
CA GLY A 225 -6.14 -0.03 19.91
C GLY A 225 -5.26 0.70 20.91
N PRO A 226 -3.93 0.66 20.71
CA PRO A 226 -2.94 1.18 21.65
C PRO A 226 -2.93 2.71 21.80
N TYR A 227 -3.58 3.44 20.91
CA TYR A 227 -3.64 4.90 20.95
C TYR A 227 -5.08 5.43 20.83
N VAL A 228 -5.27 6.67 21.24
CA VAL A 228 -6.49 7.47 21.07
C VAL A 228 -6.16 8.77 20.33
N LEU A 229 -7.03 9.20 19.42
CA LEU A 229 -6.94 10.51 18.77
C LEU A 229 -7.43 11.59 19.75
N ILE A 230 -6.57 12.54 20.09
CA ILE A 230 -6.88 13.60 21.08
C ILE A 230 -7.02 14.97 20.44
N ASP A 231 -6.38 15.22 19.31
CA ASP A 231 -6.44 16.49 18.60
C ASP A 231 -6.22 16.29 17.09
N PHE A 232 -6.89 17.07 16.29
CA PHE A 232 -6.81 16.97 14.84
C PHE A 232 -7.20 18.29 14.16
N VAL A 233 -6.35 18.77 13.28
CA VAL A 233 -6.62 19.93 12.42
C VAL A 233 -6.44 19.49 10.96
N THR A 234 -7.52 19.60 10.19
CA THR A 234 -7.54 19.20 8.77
C THR A 234 -6.40 19.88 8.01
N ASP A 235 -5.66 19.09 7.21
CA ASP A 235 -4.53 19.51 6.39
C ASP A 235 -3.33 20.10 7.18
N GLU A 236 -3.32 19.97 8.51
CA GLU A 236 -2.21 20.46 9.34
C GLU A 236 -1.57 19.33 10.15
N TYR A 237 -2.32 18.70 11.07
CA TYR A 237 -1.79 17.65 11.93
C TYR A 237 -2.87 16.78 12.60
N ALA A 238 -2.43 15.64 13.13
CA ALA A 238 -3.19 14.81 14.07
C ALA A 238 -2.30 14.41 15.25
N VAL A 239 -2.87 14.33 16.47
CA VAL A 239 -2.17 13.96 17.70
C VAL A 239 -2.85 12.76 18.33
N PHE A 240 -2.05 11.74 18.61
CA PHE A 240 -2.46 10.50 19.26
C PHE A 240 -1.72 10.37 20.59
N GLU A 241 -2.42 9.92 21.63
CA GLU A 241 -1.83 9.56 22.92
C GLU A 241 -2.07 8.08 23.24
N ALA A 242 -1.19 7.48 24.04
CA ALA A 242 -1.33 6.11 24.47
C ALA A 242 -2.67 5.88 25.18
N ASN A 243 -3.38 4.83 24.80
CA ASN A 243 -4.67 4.44 25.38
C ASN A 243 -4.45 3.83 26.75
N GLU A 244 -4.89 4.51 27.83
CA GLU A 244 -4.76 4.02 29.20
C GLU A 244 -5.56 2.72 29.44
N ASN A 245 -6.61 2.47 28.64
CA ASN A 245 -7.43 1.26 28.70
C ASN A 245 -6.91 0.13 27.82
N TYR A 246 -5.75 0.30 27.15
CA TYR A 246 -5.23 -0.72 26.27
C TYR A 246 -4.94 -2.02 27.00
N TRP A 247 -5.50 -3.10 26.53
CA TRP A 247 -5.43 -4.43 27.15
C TRP A 247 -4.07 -5.13 26.92
N GLY A 248 -3.34 -4.74 25.87
CA GLY A 248 -2.03 -5.26 25.54
C GLY A 248 -0.90 -4.53 26.28
N GLU A 249 0.32 -4.73 25.82
CA GLU A 249 1.49 -4.02 26.34
C GLU A 249 1.41 -2.53 26.02
N GLN A 250 1.59 -1.69 27.04
CA GLN A 250 1.54 -0.24 26.88
C GLN A 250 2.65 0.26 25.94
N PRO A 251 2.34 1.09 24.93
CA PRO A 251 3.34 1.62 24.00
C PRO A 251 4.43 2.42 24.73
N GLU A 252 5.69 2.25 24.30
CA GLU A 252 6.81 3.05 24.81
C GLU A 252 6.69 4.52 24.41
N ILE A 253 6.27 4.79 23.17
CA ILE A 253 5.95 6.13 22.68
C ILE A 253 4.58 6.52 23.25
N LYS A 254 4.55 7.54 24.09
CA LYS A 254 3.30 7.98 24.75
C LYS A 254 2.49 8.93 23.92
N LYS A 255 3.14 9.64 22.98
CA LYS A 255 2.50 10.62 22.13
C LYS A 255 3.05 10.56 20.71
N ILE A 256 2.16 10.56 19.75
CA ILE A 256 2.50 10.59 18.32
C ILE A 256 1.84 11.82 17.70
N THR A 257 2.66 12.64 17.03
CA THR A 257 2.15 13.75 16.21
C THR A 257 2.42 13.43 14.73
N VAL A 258 1.38 13.44 13.93
CA VAL A 258 1.46 13.29 12.47
C VAL A 258 1.27 14.66 11.85
N LYS A 259 2.29 15.22 11.23
CA LYS A 259 2.22 16.48 10.49
C LYS A 259 1.82 16.23 9.03
N VAL A 260 1.08 17.16 8.44
CA VAL A 260 0.77 17.13 7.02
C VAL A 260 1.76 17.98 6.25
N ILE A 261 2.60 17.36 5.44
CA ILE A 261 3.57 18.06 4.57
C ILE A 261 3.50 17.41 3.17
N PRO A 262 2.74 17.98 2.22
CA PRO A 262 2.54 17.39 0.91
C PRO A 262 3.79 17.32 0.03
N ASP A 263 4.68 18.30 0.13
CA ASP A 263 5.86 18.40 -0.73
C ASP A 263 7.04 17.57 -0.19
N ASN A 264 7.66 16.75 -1.06
CA ASN A 264 8.75 15.84 -0.70
C ASN A 264 10.00 16.58 -0.16
N GLN A 265 10.42 17.67 -0.82
CA GLN A 265 11.61 18.41 -0.39
C GLN A 265 11.39 19.09 0.95
N THR A 266 10.18 19.58 1.20
CA THR A 266 9.80 20.17 2.49
C THR A 266 9.82 19.12 3.61
N ARG A 267 9.38 17.87 3.34
CA ARG A 267 9.50 16.75 4.30
C ARG A 267 10.95 16.47 4.66
N ILE A 268 11.82 16.41 3.66
CA ILE A 268 13.26 16.16 3.86
C ILE A 268 13.87 17.28 4.70
N LEU A 269 13.60 18.54 4.38
CA LEU A 269 14.09 19.69 5.16
C LEU A 269 13.59 19.67 6.61
N ALA A 270 12.34 19.27 6.85
CA ALA A 270 11.79 19.14 8.20
C ALA A 270 12.52 18.04 9.00
N LEU A 271 12.86 16.91 8.36
CA LEU A 271 13.66 15.86 8.97
C LEU A 271 15.08 16.33 9.33
N GLU A 272 15.75 17.04 8.42
CA GLU A 272 17.10 17.57 8.64
C GLU A 272 17.17 18.59 9.77
N LYS A 273 16.13 19.44 9.89
CA LYS A 273 16.00 20.42 10.98
C LYS A 273 15.57 19.78 12.32
N GLY A 274 15.16 18.51 12.33
CA GLY A 274 14.62 17.84 13.51
C GLY A 274 13.21 18.29 13.88
N GLU A 275 12.46 18.86 12.95
CA GLU A 275 11.04 19.20 13.13
C GLU A 275 10.12 17.98 13.04
N ILE A 276 10.62 16.90 12.45
CA ILE A 276 10.06 15.55 12.42
C ILE A 276 11.17 14.55 12.70
N ASP A 277 10.79 13.34 13.13
CA ASP A 277 11.71 12.26 13.50
C ASP A 277 11.90 11.24 12.40
N MET A 278 10.87 11.06 11.56
CA MET A 278 10.89 10.08 10.48
C MET A 278 9.94 10.43 9.34
N ILE A 279 10.26 9.89 8.18
CA ILE A 279 9.42 9.80 7.00
C ILE A 279 9.35 8.32 6.63
N PHE A 280 8.16 7.75 6.43
CA PHE A 280 8.00 6.35 6.04
C PHE A 280 6.81 6.14 5.12
N GLY A 281 6.86 5.10 4.30
CA GLY A 281 5.82 4.72 3.35
C GLY A 281 6.37 4.55 1.92
N LYS A 282 5.59 3.89 1.05
CA LYS A 282 6.04 3.55 -0.32
C LYS A 282 6.41 4.78 -1.15
N ASN A 283 5.56 5.81 -1.14
CA ASN A 283 5.66 7.00 -2.00
C ASN A 283 5.91 8.29 -1.19
N MET A 284 6.47 8.16 0.02
CA MET A 284 6.70 9.31 0.89
C MET A 284 8.02 10.02 0.63
N ILE A 285 8.96 9.34 -0.04
CA ILE A 285 10.30 9.84 -0.32
C ILE A 285 10.69 9.38 -1.72
N ASP A 286 11.20 10.30 -2.53
CA ASP A 286 11.72 9.98 -3.86
C ASP A 286 12.99 9.12 -3.74
N ALA A 287 13.21 8.22 -4.69
CA ALA A 287 14.31 7.26 -4.63
C ALA A 287 15.69 7.94 -4.65
N ASP A 288 15.86 9.02 -5.40
CA ASP A 288 17.10 9.81 -5.43
C ASP A 288 17.39 10.48 -4.08
N ALA A 289 16.35 10.97 -3.39
CA ALA A 289 16.48 11.54 -2.06
C ALA A 289 16.92 10.47 -1.03
N ILE A 290 16.30 9.27 -1.05
CA ILE A 290 16.69 8.17 -0.18
C ILE A 290 18.17 7.82 -0.37
N ASN A 291 18.63 7.75 -1.62
CA ASN A 291 20.02 7.40 -1.94
C ASN A 291 21.03 8.38 -1.33
N GLN A 292 20.67 9.67 -1.18
CA GLN A 292 21.55 10.67 -0.54
C GLN A 292 21.75 10.42 0.96
N TYR A 293 20.85 9.71 1.62
CA TYR A 293 20.94 9.39 3.06
C TYR A 293 21.54 8.01 3.34
N THR A 294 21.75 7.19 2.32
CA THR A 294 22.39 5.89 2.47
C THR A 294 23.84 6.08 2.97
N GLY A 295 24.14 5.51 4.14
CA GLY A 295 25.45 5.65 4.78
C GLY A 295 25.67 6.96 5.56
N ASN A 296 24.62 7.74 5.81
CA ASN A 296 24.69 8.94 6.64
C ASN A 296 24.60 8.58 8.13
N ASP A 297 25.55 9.08 8.94
CA ASP A 297 25.61 8.75 10.37
C ASP A 297 24.46 9.31 11.20
N LYS A 298 23.80 10.37 10.73
CA LYS A 298 22.71 11.05 11.46
C LYS A 298 21.34 10.45 11.16
N PHE A 299 21.21 9.77 10.02
CA PHE A 299 19.94 9.21 9.55
C PHE A 299 20.12 7.74 9.19
N THR A 300 19.09 6.97 9.46
CA THR A 300 19.01 5.56 9.07
C THR A 300 18.00 5.42 7.94
N VAL A 301 18.40 4.79 6.85
CA VAL A 301 17.52 4.32 5.80
C VAL A 301 17.15 2.87 6.11
N SER A 302 15.87 2.56 6.09
CA SER A 302 15.35 1.21 6.28
C SER A 302 14.40 0.85 5.15
N LEU A 303 14.52 -0.36 4.64
CA LEU A 303 13.66 -0.95 3.62
C LEU A 303 12.96 -2.17 4.22
N SER A 304 11.69 -2.37 3.92
CA SER A 304 10.99 -3.61 4.28
C SER A 304 11.35 -4.74 3.31
N ASP A 305 10.95 -5.95 3.64
CA ASP A 305 10.81 -7.01 2.65
C ASP A 305 9.84 -6.58 1.54
N PRO A 306 9.85 -7.25 0.37
CA PRO A 306 8.89 -7.01 -0.69
C PRO A 306 7.45 -7.07 -0.19
N THR A 307 6.67 -6.04 -0.50
CA THR A 307 5.25 -5.95 -0.11
C THR A 307 4.30 -6.16 -1.29
N SER A 308 4.75 -5.88 -2.49
CA SER A 308 3.97 -6.05 -3.73
C SER A 308 4.92 -6.12 -4.94
N THR A 309 4.39 -6.58 -6.09
CA THR A 309 5.14 -6.65 -7.35
C THR A 309 4.55 -5.64 -8.33
N ARG A 310 5.40 -4.74 -8.82
CA ARG A 310 5.08 -3.87 -9.96
C ARG A 310 5.21 -4.70 -11.24
N GLN A 311 4.20 -4.65 -12.09
CA GLN A 311 4.13 -5.49 -13.27
C GLN A 311 3.43 -4.80 -14.44
N ILE A 312 3.62 -5.34 -15.63
CA ILE A 312 2.81 -5.05 -16.80
C ILE A 312 1.97 -6.28 -17.11
N VAL A 313 0.69 -6.07 -17.36
CA VAL A 313 -0.27 -7.10 -17.74
C VAL A 313 -0.41 -7.08 -19.26
N LEU A 314 -0.30 -8.25 -19.89
CA LEU A 314 -0.41 -8.46 -21.33
C LEU A 314 -1.78 -9.02 -21.68
N ASN A 315 -2.55 -8.34 -22.51
CA ASN A 315 -3.89 -8.76 -22.88
C ASN A 315 -3.87 -9.81 -23.99
N THR A 316 -4.02 -11.06 -23.63
CA THR A 316 -3.98 -12.22 -24.55
C THR A 316 -5.12 -12.25 -25.56
N THR A 317 -6.17 -11.43 -25.42
CA THR A 317 -7.26 -11.30 -26.40
C THR A 317 -6.88 -10.41 -27.58
N LYS A 318 -5.77 -9.68 -27.51
CA LYS A 318 -5.29 -8.80 -28.56
C LYS A 318 -4.49 -9.59 -29.58
N GLU A 319 -4.74 -9.33 -30.86
CA GLU A 319 -4.22 -10.14 -31.96
C GLU A 319 -2.71 -10.39 -31.88
N VAL A 320 -1.91 -9.32 -31.67
CA VAL A 320 -0.44 -9.46 -31.55
C VAL A 320 0.01 -10.11 -30.24
N LEU A 321 -0.75 -9.96 -29.18
CA LEU A 321 -0.45 -10.53 -27.86
C LEU A 321 -1.13 -11.89 -27.62
N ALA A 322 -1.96 -12.38 -28.55
CA ALA A 322 -2.42 -13.76 -28.57
C ALA A 322 -1.26 -14.74 -28.87
N ASP A 323 -0.25 -14.28 -29.63
CA ASP A 323 0.98 -15.02 -29.94
C ASP A 323 1.87 -15.09 -28.68
N LYS A 324 2.06 -16.31 -28.15
CA LYS A 324 2.85 -16.54 -26.93
C LYS A 324 4.32 -16.15 -27.11
N GLU A 325 4.87 -16.40 -28.29
CA GLU A 325 6.24 -16.09 -28.64
C GLU A 325 6.50 -14.56 -28.59
N VAL A 326 5.50 -13.75 -28.98
CA VAL A 326 5.57 -12.29 -28.82
C VAL A 326 5.61 -11.90 -27.34
N ARG A 327 4.78 -12.50 -26.50
CA ARG A 327 4.77 -12.21 -25.07
C ARG A 327 6.09 -12.61 -24.38
N GLN A 328 6.65 -13.77 -24.76
CA GLN A 328 7.95 -14.23 -24.23
C GLN A 328 9.11 -13.35 -24.75
N ALA A 329 9.07 -12.91 -26.01
CA ALA A 329 10.06 -11.98 -26.56
C ALA A 329 10.05 -10.63 -25.81
N LEU A 330 8.87 -10.12 -25.42
CA LEU A 330 8.76 -8.93 -24.57
C LEU A 330 9.43 -9.13 -23.20
N GLN A 331 9.31 -10.31 -22.59
CA GLN A 331 10.01 -10.65 -21.33
C GLN A 331 11.52 -10.54 -21.51
N HIS A 332 12.09 -11.20 -22.52
CA HIS A 332 13.54 -11.17 -22.80
C HIS A 332 14.05 -9.79 -23.24
N ALA A 333 13.18 -8.93 -23.80
CA ALA A 333 13.53 -7.56 -24.15
C ALA A 333 13.39 -6.56 -22.98
N THR A 334 12.90 -6.99 -21.81
CA THR A 334 12.71 -6.14 -20.64
C THR A 334 13.91 -6.22 -19.70
N ASN A 335 14.77 -5.18 -19.70
CA ASN A 335 15.90 -5.11 -18.76
C ASN A 335 15.45 -4.61 -17.39
N LYS A 336 15.00 -5.53 -16.54
CA LYS A 336 14.51 -5.26 -15.18
C LYS A 336 15.60 -4.68 -14.27
N GLN A 337 16.87 -5.10 -14.45
CA GLN A 337 17.99 -4.57 -13.68
C GLN A 337 18.23 -3.09 -14.01
N ALA A 338 18.16 -2.70 -15.28
CA ALA A 338 18.30 -1.30 -15.66
C ALA A 338 17.15 -0.42 -15.13
N ILE A 339 15.93 -0.97 -15.02
CA ILE A 339 14.80 -0.29 -14.38
C ILE A 339 15.08 -0.10 -12.87
N SER A 340 15.52 -1.16 -12.18
CA SER A 340 15.91 -1.10 -10.77
C SER A 340 16.99 -0.04 -10.53
N ASP A 341 18.10 -0.11 -11.27
CA ASP A 341 19.25 0.77 -11.06
C ASP A 341 18.98 2.22 -11.51
N GLY A 342 18.33 2.40 -12.66
CA GLY A 342 18.16 3.70 -13.30
C GLY A 342 16.98 4.52 -12.79
N ILE A 343 15.89 3.87 -12.38
CA ILE A 343 14.65 4.54 -11.93
C ILE A 343 14.53 4.45 -10.40
N PHE A 344 14.87 3.31 -9.80
CA PHE A 344 14.71 3.08 -8.37
C PHE A 344 16.02 3.13 -7.58
N TYR A 345 17.17 3.41 -8.21
CA TYR A 345 18.49 3.49 -7.55
C TYR A 345 18.85 2.22 -6.76
N GLY A 346 18.37 1.06 -7.21
CA GLY A 346 18.57 -0.23 -6.53
C GLY A 346 17.71 -0.45 -5.28
N LEU A 347 16.79 0.46 -4.96
CA LEU A 347 15.91 0.36 -3.79
C LEU A 347 14.78 -0.67 -3.99
N GLU A 348 14.39 -0.93 -5.23
CA GLU A 348 13.47 -2.00 -5.58
C GLU A 348 14.22 -3.07 -6.38
N GLN A 349 14.19 -4.32 -5.92
CA GLN A 349 14.88 -5.41 -6.60
C GLN A 349 14.13 -5.82 -7.87
N PRO A 350 14.84 -6.26 -8.94
CA PRO A 350 14.21 -6.86 -10.11
C PRO A 350 13.28 -8.01 -9.72
N ALA A 351 12.11 -8.07 -10.32
CA ALA A 351 11.14 -9.13 -10.07
C ALA A 351 11.17 -10.20 -11.16
N ASP A 352 11.42 -11.45 -10.78
CA ASP A 352 11.39 -12.59 -11.70
C ASP A 352 10.03 -13.28 -11.77
N THR A 353 9.21 -13.12 -10.72
CA THR A 353 7.93 -13.78 -10.56
C THR A 353 6.82 -12.80 -10.20
N LEU A 354 5.57 -13.20 -10.45
CA LEU A 354 4.37 -12.41 -10.16
C LEU A 354 4.26 -12.00 -8.69
N PHE A 355 4.67 -12.87 -7.77
CA PHE A 355 4.76 -12.61 -6.34
C PHE A 355 6.18 -12.93 -5.86
N ALA A 356 6.67 -12.18 -4.88
CA ALA A 356 7.95 -12.46 -4.26
C ALA A 356 7.93 -13.83 -3.55
N LYS A 357 9.07 -14.51 -3.50
CA LYS A 357 9.20 -15.83 -2.85
C LYS A 357 8.89 -15.80 -1.34
N THR A 358 8.91 -14.63 -0.72
CA THR A 358 8.51 -14.43 0.68
C THR A 358 7.00 -14.44 0.91
N VAL A 359 6.20 -14.36 -0.17
CA VAL A 359 4.73 -14.45 -0.11
C VAL A 359 4.34 -15.93 0.08
N PRO A 360 3.40 -16.25 0.95
CA PRO A 360 2.97 -17.63 1.19
C PRO A 360 2.64 -18.37 -0.12
N TYR A 361 3.06 -19.64 -0.24
CA TYR A 361 2.89 -20.50 -1.42
C TYR A 361 3.63 -20.07 -2.70
N CYS A 362 4.37 -18.95 -2.69
CA CYS A 362 5.00 -18.39 -3.89
C CYS A 362 6.51 -18.70 -4.03
N ASP A 363 7.11 -19.46 -3.09
CA ASP A 363 8.47 -19.96 -3.25
C ASP A 363 8.49 -21.16 -4.22
N ILE A 364 8.32 -20.84 -5.50
CA ILE A 364 8.25 -21.80 -6.61
C ILE A 364 9.50 -21.60 -7.46
N ASP A 365 10.10 -22.70 -7.90
CA ASP A 365 11.29 -22.67 -8.75
C ASP A 365 10.85 -22.51 -10.22
N LEU A 366 10.79 -21.25 -10.67
CA LEU A 366 10.47 -20.84 -12.04
C LEU A 366 11.74 -20.32 -12.71
N GLU A 367 11.97 -20.74 -13.96
CA GLU A 367 13.12 -20.26 -14.72
C GLU A 367 12.94 -18.78 -15.08
N PRO A 368 13.82 -17.86 -14.66
CA PRO A 368 13.68 -16.44 -14.94
C PRO A 368 13.83 -16.12 -16.43
N TYR A 369 13.07 -15.18 -16.95
CA TYR A 369 13.30 -14.59 -18.26
C TYR A 369 14.50 -13.63 -18.19
N ALA A 370 15.69 -14.11 -18.56
CA ALA A 370 16.87 -13.27 -18.63
C ALA A 370 16.75 -12.19 -19.73
N TYR A 371 17.28 -10.99 -19.48
CA TYR A 371 17.36 -9.96 -20.50
C TYR A 371 18.32 -10.40 -21.60
N ASP A 372 17.78 -10.65 -22.80
CA ASP A 372 18.52 -11.10 -23.98
C ASP A 372 17.82 -10.62 -25.27
N VAL A 373 18.34 -9.54 -25.83
CA VAL A 373 17.78 -8.93 -27.06
C VAL A 373 17.93 -9.85 -28.28
N GLU A 374 19.01 -10.62 -28.35
CA GLU A 374 19.27 -11.53 -29.48
C GLU A 374 18.30 -12.72 -29.41
N GLN A 375 18.06 -13.27 -28.22
CA GLN A 375 17.05 -14.30 -28.01
C GLN A 375 15.65 -13.79 -28.37
N ALA A 376 15.26 -12.59 -27.89
CA ALA A 376 13.98 -11.99 -28.24
C ALA A 376 13.78 -11.82 -29.74
N GLN A 377 14.83 -11.38 -30.46
CA GLN A 377 14.79 -11.26 -31.92
C GLN A 377 14.63 -12.62 -32.61
N SER A 378 15.39 -13.64 -32.16
CA SER A 378 15.29 -15.00 -32.70
C SER A 378 13.91 -15.60 -32.53
N MET A 379 13.29 -15.45 -31.34
CA MET A 379 11.93 -15.91 -31.08
C MET A 379 10.92 -15.27 -32.02
N LEU A 380 11.02 -13.96 -32.25
CA LEU A 380 10.14 -13.26 -33.20
C LEU A 380 10.36 -13.69 -34.65
N ASP A 381 11.63 -13.95 -35.07
CA ASP A 381 11.95 -14.48 -36.40
C ASP A 381 11.35 -15.88 -36.58
N GLU A 382 11.50 -16.78 -35.61
CA GLU A 382 10.95 -18.14 -35.62
C GLU A 382 9.41 -18.15 -35.64
N ALA A 383 8.79 -17.19 -34.95
CA ALA A 383 7.34 -16.96 -34.96
C ALA A 383 6.83 -16.34 -36.29
N GLY A 384 7.73 -15.98 -37.20
CA GLY A 384 7.39 -15.45 -38.53
C GLY A 384 7.19 -13.93 -38.59
N TRP A 385 7.60 -13.20 -37.57
CA TRP A 385 7.58 -11.74 -37.52
C TRP A 385 8.83 -11.16 -38.22
N VAL A 386 8.70 -10.71 -39.48
CA VAL A 386 9.79 -10.24 -40.33
C VAL A 386 9.99 -8.74 -40.20
N VAL A 387 11.26 -8.30 -40.09
CA VAL A 387 11.58 -6.87 -39.99
C VAL A 387 11.22 -6.12 -41.26
N GLY A 388 10.33 -5.15 -41.19
CA GLY A 388 9.90 -4.30 -42.28
C GLY A 388 10.91 -3.19 -42.64
N ALA A 389 10.63 -2.46 -43.73
CA ALA A 389 11.48 -1.37 -44.21
C ALA A 389 11.60 -0.20 -43.20
N ASP A 390 10.60 -0.02 -42.33
CA ASP A 390 10.56 0.96 -41.26
C ASP A 390 11.15 0.45 -39.94
N LYS A 391 11.76 -0.74 -39.96
CA LYS A 391 12.33 -1.48 -38.85
C LYS A 391 11.31 -2.03 -37.86
N ILE A 392 10.02 -1.92 -38.13
CA ILE A 392 8.97 -2.57 -37.36
C ILE A 392 8.69 -3.93 -37.96
N ARG A 393 8.55 -4.96 -37.13
CA ARG A 393 8.22 -6.31 -37.58
C ARG A 393 6.79 -6.39 -38.06
N GLU A 394 6.57 -7.25 -39.06
CA GLU A 394 5.23 -7.55 -39.58
C GLU A 394 5.08 -9.05 -39.87
N LYS A 395 3.86 -9.55 -39.71
CA LYS A 395 3.44 -10.93 -40.01
C LYS A 395 2.06 -10.86 -40.65
N ASP A 396 1.88 -11.50 -41.82
CA ASP A 396 0.61 -11.54 -42.56
C ASP A 396 -0.02 -10.16 -42.86
N GLY A 397 0.82 -9.13 -43.02
CA GLY A 397 0.39 -7.74 -43.25
C GLY A 397 0.06 -6.94 -42.00
N GLN A 398 0.17 -7.54 -40.81
CA GLN A 398 0.01 -6.88 -39.54
C GLN A 398 1.37 -6.44 -38.97
N LYS A 399 1.48 -5.18 -38.56
CA LYS A 399 2.67 -4.65 -37.91
C LYS A 399 2.64 -4.94 -36.42
N LEU A 400 3.79 -5.17 -35.83
CA LEU A 400 3.97 -5.37 -34.41
C LEU A 400 3.96 -4.02 -33.67
N ASN A 401 2.75 -3.44 -33.60
CA ASN A 401 2.45 -2.23 -32.86
C ASN A 401 1.67 -2.64 -31.60
N ILE A 402 2.08 -2.14 -30.44
CA ILE A 402 1.50 -2.45 -29.14
C ILE A 402 1.25 -1.14 -28.39
N ASP A 403 0.08 -1.02 -27.76
CA ASP A 403 -0.28 0.12 -26.95
C ASP A 403 -0.05 -0.19 -25.46
N LEU A 404 0.72 0.65 -24.75
CA LEU A 404 0.93 0.57 -23.32
C LEU A 404 0.19 1.70 -22.61
N LEU A 405 -0.78 1.33 -21.80
CA LEU A 405 -1.56 2.25 -20.98
C LEU A 405 -0.88 2.45 -19.61
N TYR A 406 -0.76 3.71 -19.16
CA TYR A 406 -0.23 4.06 -17.85
C TYR A 406 -1.06 5.17 -17.20
N ASN A 407 -1.01 5.26 -15.86
CA ASN A 407 -1.64 6.35 -15.12
C ASN A 407 -0.84 7.65 -15.29
N SER A 408 -1.44 8.69 -15.87
CA SER A 408 -0.79 9.98 -16.17
C SER A 408 -0.26 10.71 -14.92
N ASP A 409 -0.80 10.40 -13.74
CA ASP A 409 -0.33 10.96 -12.47
C ASP A 409 0.94 10.25 -11.96
N SER A 410 1.30 9.11 -12.55
CA SER A 410 2.48 8.32 -12.16
C SER A 410 3.70 8.68 -13.02
N VAL A 411 4.57 9.54 -12.47
CA VAL A 411 5.86 9.88 -13.09
C VAL A 411 6.73 8.63 -13.29
N THR A 412 6.64 7.69 -12.35
CA THR A 412 7.39 6.42 -12.39
C THR A 412 6.95 5.52 -13.53
N GLU A 413 5.62 5.31 -13.70
CA GLU A 413 5.12 4.50 -14.81
C GLU A 413 5.47 5.10 -16.16
N LYS A 414 5.36 6.43 -16.27
CA LYS A 414 5.79 7.15 -17.48
C LYS A 414 7.26 6.91 -17.79
N ALA A 415 8.15 7.04 -16.80
CA ALA A 415 9.59 6.82 -17.00
C ALA A 415 9.90 5.38 -17.43
N ILE A 416 9.23 4.38 -16.83
CA ILE A 416 9.35 2.98 -17.23
C ILE A 416 8.83 2.78 -18.66
N ALA A 417 7.67 3.35 -19.01
CA ALA A 417 7.08 3.24 -20.34
C ALA A 417 8.00 3.82 -21.44
N GLU A 418 8.58 5.00 -21.20
CA GLU A 418 9.54 5.63 -22.11
C GLU A 418 10.83 4.79 -22.26
N TYR A 419 11.30 4.18 -21.18
CA TYR A 419 12.42 3.26 -21.22
C TYR A 419 12.09 2.00 -22.05
N LEU A 420 10.96 1.35 -21.80
CA LEU A 420 10.52 0.16 -22.53
C LEU A 420 10.28 0.44 -24.02
N GLN A 421 9.80 1.63 -24.36
CA GLN A 421 9.66 2.04 -25.77
C GLN A 421 11.01 1.95 -26.51
N SER A 422 12.09 2.39 -25.86
CA SER A 422 13.45 2.28 -26.40
C SER A 422 13.95 0.83 -26.48
N GLU A 423 13.66 0.01 -25.47
CA GLU A 423 14.09 -1.40 -25.45
C GLU A 423 13.37 -2.22 -26.52
N TYR A 424 12.05 -2.08 -26.63
CA TYR A 424 11.25 -2.85 -27.59
C TYR A 424 11.52 -2.44 -29.05
N GLN A 425 11.93 -1.19 -29.29
CA GLN A 425 12.38 -0.78 -30.61
C GLN A 425 13.60 -1.60 -31.10
N LYS A 426 14.48 -2.06 -30.19
CA LYS A 426 15.65 -2.88 -30.54
C LYS A 426 15.27 -4.23 -31.16
N ILE A 427 14.10 -4.75 -30.80
CA ILE A 427 13.57 -6.03 -31.28
C ILE A 427 12.52 -5.85 -32.39
N GLY A 428 12.33 -4.61 -32.90
CA GLY A 428 11.44 -4.31 -34.01
C GLY A 428 9.96 -4.18 -33.61
N ILE A 429 9.68 -3.82 -32.35
CA ILE A 429 8.34 -3.52 -31.83
C ILE A 429 8.15 -2.01 -31.73
N SER A 430 7.02 -1.50 -32.21
CA SER A 430 6.58 -0.13 -31.97
C SER A 430 5.69 -0.09 -30.74
N LEU A 431 6.20 0.41 -29.61
CA LEU A 431 5.42 0.62 -28.40
C LEU A 431 4.86 2.04 -28.38
N ASN A 432 3.54 2.18 -28.39
CA ASN A 432 2.85 3.45 -28.21
C ASN A 432 2.46 3.60 -26.74
N ILE A 433 2.84 4.69 -26.11
CA ILE A 433 2.56 4.91 -24.68
C ILE A 433 1.41 5.92 -24.52
N HIS A 434 0.40 5.56 -23.72
CA HIS A 434 -0.81 6.35 -23.51
C HIS A 434 -1.00 6.60 -22.02
N GLY A 435 -0.87 7.87 -21.59
CA GLY A 435 -1.17 8.30 -20.23
C GLY A 435 -2.63 8.70 -20.11
N GLU A 436 -3.34 8.12 -19.16
CA GLU A 436 -4.73 8.45 -18.86
C GLU A 436 -4.90 8.88 -17.40
N GLU A 437 -5.91 9.69 -17.14
CA GLU A 437 -6.31 10.08 -15.80
C GLU A 437 -6.83 8.85 -15.03
N GLU A 438 -6.64 8.84 -13.71
CA GLU A 438 -6.85 7.69 -12.82
C GLU A 438 -8.18 6.94 -13.04
N GLN A 439 -9.31 7.66 -13.17
CA GLN A 439 -10.60 7.00 -13.34
C GLN A 439 -10.75 6.36 -14.72
N SER A 440 -10.32 7.05 -15.78
CA SER A 440 -10.31 6.50 -17.15
C SER A 440 -9.40 5.30 -17.26
N TYR A 441 -8.22 5.38 -16.64
CA TYR A 441 -7.26 4.29 -16.56
C TYR A 441 -7.89 3.03 -15.94
N ARG A 442 -8.54 3.16 -14.78
CA ARG A 442 -9.22 2.05 -14.11
C ARG A 442 -10.38 1.47 -14.92
N ASP A 443 -11.18 2.32 -15.55
CA ASP A 443 -12.31 1.90 -16.37
C ASP A 443 -11.82 1.11 -17.59
N ASN A 444 -10.74 1.53 -18.23
CA ASN A 444 -10.11 0.82 -19.35
C ASN A 444 -9.50 -0.51 -18.92
N MET A 445 -8.81 -0.57 -17.78
CA MET A 445 -8.33 -1.83 -17.22
C MET A 445 -9.46 -2.83 -17.02
N LYS A 446 -10.54 -2.39 -16.37
CA LYS A 446 -11.71 -3.24 -16.08
C LYS A 446 -12.41 -3.72 -17.36
N ALA A 447 -12.49 -2.87 -18.38
CA ALA A 447 -13.12 -3.17 -19.66
C ALA A 447 -12.23 -4.01 -20.61
N GLY A 448 -10.93 -4.20 -20.30
CA GLY A 448 -9.97 -4.84 -21.20
C GLY A 448 -9.59 -3.98 -22.42
N ASN A 449 -9.74 -2.67 -22.33
CA ASN A 449 -9.42 -1.71 -23.40
C ASN A 449 -7.94 -1.31 -23.35
N PHE A 450 -7.05 -2.29 -23.42
CA PHE A 450 -5.59 -2.11 -23.45
C PHE A 450 -4.94 -3.29 -24.17
N ASP A 451 -3.74 -3.10 -24.70
CA ASP A 451 -2.88 -4.20 -25.11
C ASP A 451 -1.96 -4.56 -23.94
N MET A 452 -1.23 -3.58 -23.42
CA MET A 452 -0.43 -3.68 -22.21
C MET A 452 -0.89 -2.62 -21.21
N VAL A 453 -0.86 -2.92 -19.92
CA VAL A 453 -1.19 -1.98 -18.87
C VAL A 453 -0.33 -2.20 -17.64
N PHE A 454 0.09 -1.12 -16.98
CA PHE A 454 0.73 -1.24 -15.67
C PHE A 454 -0.28 -1.76 -14.66
N ASN A 455 0.19 -2.61 -13.77
CA ASN A 455 -0.56 -3.08 -12.62
C ASN A 455 0.39 -3.32 -11.46
N ILE A 456 -0.17 -3.50 -10.29
CA ILE A 456 0.55 -3.89 -9.10
C ILE A 456 -0.26 -4.97 -8.41
N CYS A 457 0.37 -6.04 -7.96
CA CYS A 457 -0.32 -7.01 -7.13
C CYS A 457 -0.78 -6.35 -5.82
N TRP A 458 -1.77 -6.92 -5.16
CA TRP A 458 -2.43 -6.25 -4.03
C TRP A 458 -1.51 -6.05 -2.83
N GLY A 459 -0.46 -6.87 -2.74
CA GLY A 459 0.49 -6.83 -1.65
C GLY A 459 0.02 -7.61 -0.43
N THR A 460 0.95 -7.75 0.53
CA THR A 460 0.62 -8.38 1.80
C THR A 460 -0.35 -7.51 2.62
N PRO A 461 -1.35 -8.09 3.30
CA PRO A 461 -1.59 -9.53 3.48
C PRO A 461 -2.51 -10.17 2.43
N TYR A 462 -2.93 -9.46 1.41
CA TYR A 462 -3.93 -9.93 0.44
C TYR A 462 -3.40 -10.97 -0.55
N ASP A 463 -2.09 -10.91 -0.85
CA ASP A 463 -1.46 -11.83 -1.79
C ASP A 463 -1.11 -13.18 -1.12
N PRO A 464 -1.15 -14.26 -1.90
CA PRO A 464 -1.55 -14.34 -3.30
C PRO A 464 -3.06 -14.55 -3.50
N GLN A 465 -3.81 -14.92 -2.45
CA GLN A 465 -5.19 -15.42 -2.57
C GLN A 465 -6.17 -14.39 -3.14
N SER A 466 -6.13 -13.14 -2.67
CA SER A 466 -7.06 -12.11 -3.13
C SER A 466 -6.75 -11.64 -4.54
N SER A 467 -5.47 -11.52 -4.90
CA SER A 467 -5.06 -11.24 -6.28
C SER A 467 -5.51 -12.34 -7.24
N LEU A 468 -5.31 -13.62 -6.87
CA LEU A 468 -5.76 -14.75 -7.70
C LEU A 468 -7.29 -14.80 -7.78
N ALA A 469 -8.00 -14.59 -6.67
CA ALA A 469 -9.47 -14.53 -6.68
C ALA A 469 -10.00 -13.49 -7.68
N ALA A 470 -9.37 -12.31 -7.73
CA ALA A 470 -9.74 -11.23 -8.65
C ALA A 470 -9.49 -11.57 -10.13
N MET A 471 -8.61 -12.52 -10.45
CA MET A 471 -8.35 -12.96 -11.82
C MET A 471 -9.54 -13.67 -12.48
N ARG A 472 -10.53 -14.14 -11.70
CA ARG A 472 -11.73 -14.85 -12.17
C ARG A 472 -12.90 -13.92 -12.55
N ALA A 473 -12.78 -12.62 -12.28
CA ALA A 473 -13.86 -11.66 -12.49
C ALA A 473 -13.33 -10.34 -13.08
N PRO A 474 -14.15 -9.59 -13.82
CA PRO A 474 -13.73 -8.33 -14.45
C PRO A 474 -13.62 -7.18 -13.42
N VAL A 475 -12.75 -7.34 -12.43
CA VAL A 475 -12.46 -6.35 -11.39
C VAL A 475 -11.31 -5.44 -11.80
N TYR A 476 -10.26 -6.05 -12.34
CA TYR A 476 -9.05 -5.42 -12.85
C TYR A 476 -8.64 -6.01 -14.21
N GLY A 477 -7.53 -5.53 -14.77
CA GLY A 477 -7.02 -5.95 -16.08
C GLY A 477 -6.67 -7.45 -16.19
N ASP A 478 -6.38 -8.09 -15.07
CA ASP A 478 -5.96 -9.50 -15.00
C ASP A 478 -6.97 -10.47 -15.63
N TYR A 479 -8.26 -10.26 -15.38
CA TYR A 479 -9.32 -11.08 -15.99
C TYR A 479 -9.31 -10.98 -17.53
N ALA A 480 -9.36 -9.75 -18.04
CA ALA A 480 -9.37 -9.49 -19.47
C ALA A 480 -8.08 -10.00 -20.15
N ALA A 481 -6.94 -9.83 -19.46
CA ALA A 481 -5.63 -10.26 -19.96
C ALA A 481 -5.55 -11.77 -20.19
N GLN A 482 -6.20 -12.57 -19.36
CA GLN A 482 -6.13 -14.05 -19.40
C GLN A 482 -7.19 -14.70 -20.29
N LEU A 483 -8.18 -13.95 -20.78
CA LEU A 483 -9.31 -14.52 -21.55
C LEU A 483 -8.91 -15.22 -22.86
N GLY A 484 -7.73 -14.92 -23.43
CA GLY A 484 -7.21 -15.57 -24.62
C GLY A 484 -6.40 -16.85 -24.34
N LEU A 485 -6.19 -17.24 -23.08
CA LEU A 485 -5.48 -18.47 -22.71
C LEU A 485 -6.35 -19.69 -22.99
N GLU A 486 -5.75 -20.73 -23.56
CA GLU A 486 -6.44 -22.00 -23.86
C GLU A 486 -6.91 -22.72 -22.59
N ASP A 487 -6.13 -22.62 -21.51
CA ASP A 487 -6.38 -23.27 -20.22
C ASP A 487 -6.99 -22.31 -19.16
N LYS A 488 -7.55 -21.16 -19.57
CA LYS A 488 -8.18 -20.20 -18.66
C LYS A 488 -9.21 -20.84 -17.73
N ALA A 489 -10.03 -21.76 -18.24
CA ALA A 489 -11.03 -22.46 -17.44
C ALA A 489 -10.40 -23.38 -16.37
N GLU A 490 -9.27 -24.01 -16.67
CA GLU A 490 -8.54 -24.86 -15.72
C GLU A 490 -7.85 -23.99 -14.64
N ILE A 491 -7.26 -22.85 -15.03
CA ILE A 491 -6.70 -21.87 -14.10
C ILE A 491 -7.78 -21.35 -13.14
N ASP A 492 -8.96 -20.96 -13.65
CA ASP A 492 -10.08 -20.48 -12.82
C ASP A 492 -10.60 -21.54 -11.85
N GLN A 493 -10.66 -22.81 -12.29
CA GLN A 493 -11.05 -23.92 -11.42
C GLN A 493 -9.99 -24.15 -10.32
N ALA A 494 -8.70 -24.12 -10.68
CA ALA A 494 -7.62 -24.27 -9.71
C ALA A 494 -7.65 -23.14 -8.66
N ILE A 495 -7.88 -21.90 -9.08
CA ILE A 495 -8.05 -20.77 -8.15
C ILE A 495 -9.26 -21.00 -7.24
N THR A 496 -10.38 -21.49 -7.77
CA THR A 496 -11.57 -21.81 -6.97
C THR A 496 -11.24 -22.88 -5.92
N ASP A 497 -10.53 -23.94 -6.33
CA ASP A 497 -10.12 -25.01 -5.42
C ASP A 497 -9.12 -24.54 -4.35
N ILE A 498 -8.23 -23.60 -4.67
CA ILE A 498 -7.34 -22.93 -3.70
C ILE A 498 -8.14 -22.27 -2.59
N LEU A 499 -9.20 -21.54 -2.93
CA LEU A 499 -9.98 -20.74 -1.97
C LEU A 499 -10.80 -21.61 -1.01
N VAL A 500 -11.17 -22.81 -1.41
CA VAL A 500 -12.01 -23.70 -0.57
C VAL A 500 -11.24 -24.83 0.12
N SER A 501 -10.01 -25.16 -0.34
CA SER A 501 -9.23 -26.25 0.23
C SER A 501 -8.65 -25.89 1.59
N THR A 502 -8.80 -26.80 2.56
CA THR A 502 -8.10 -26.74 3.86
C THR A 502 -6.86 -27.66 3.90
N ASP A 503 -6.57 -28.37 2.82
CA ASP A 503 -5.39 -29.22 2.67
C ASP A 503 -4.22 -28.38 2.16
N GLU A 504 -3.22 -28.15 3.01
CA GLU A 504 -2.06 -27.30 2.73
C GLU A 504 -1.22 -27.78 1.54
N GLN A 505 -1.03 -29.11 1.41
CA GLN A 505 -0.27 -29.66 0.29
C GLN A 505 -1.03 -29.48 -1.03
N LYS A 506 -2.33 -29.77 -1.02
CA LYS A 506 -3.18 -29.54 -2.19
C LYS A 506 -3.17 -28.07 -2.59
N ARG A 507 -3.22 -27.16 -1.62
CA ARG A 507 -3.13 -25.71 -1.88
C ARG A 507 -1.80 -25.36 -2.53
N GLN A 508 -0.68 -25.82 -1.97
CA GLN A 508 0.65 -25.58 -2.54
C GLN A 508 0.74 -26.09 -3.98
N ASP A 509 0.23 -27.29 -4.26
CA ASP A 509 0.24 -27.88 -5.60
C ASP A 509 -0.59 -27.03 -6.59
N LEU A 510 -1.75 -26.54 -6.17
CA LEU A 510 -2.62 -25.68 -6.98
C LEU A 510 -2.00 -24.29 -7.23
N TYR A 511 -1.39 -23.67 -6.21
CA TYR A 511 -0.65 -22.42 -6.40
C TYR A 511 0.53 -22.62 -7.38
N THR A 512 1.27 -23.72 -7.22
CA THR A 512 2.36 -24.06 -8.12
C THR A 512 1.85 -24.21 -9.55
N PHE A 513 0.75 -24.89 -9.77
CA PHE A 513 0.13 -25.03 -11.09
C PHE A 513 -0.24 -23.66 -11.68
N VAL A 514 -1.03 -22.85 -10.97
CA VAL A 514 -1.52 -21.56 -11.49
C VAL A 514 -0.35 -20.62 -11.81
N LEU A 515 0.59 -20.46 -10.88
CA LEU A 515 1.70 -19.51 -11.04
C LEU A 515 2.68 -19.98 -12.14
N THR A 516 2.91 -21.28 -12.28
CA THR A 516 3.73 -21.84 -13.36
C THR A 516 3.07 -21.59 -14.72
N ARG A 517 1.76 -21.84 -14.85
CA ARG A 517 1.05 -21.58 -16.12
C ARG A 517 1.09 -20.11 -16.52
N LEU A 518 0.78 -19.20 -15.60
CA LEU A 518 0.81 -17.75 -15.86
C LEU A 518 2.23 -17.26 -16.22
N HIS A 519 3.26 -17.85 -15.62
CA HIS A 519 4.65 -17.55 -15.94
C HIS A 519 5.05 -18.07 -17.33
N GLU A 520 4.81 -19.35 -17.59
CA GLU A 520 5.13 -19.99 -18.89
C GLU A 520 4.39 -19.33 -20.06
N ASP A 521 3.13 -18.91 -19.86
CA ASP A 521 2.33 -18.21 -20.85
C ASP A 521 2.67 -16.72 -20.95
N ALA A 522 3.61 -16.25 -20.13
CA ALA A 522 4.13 -14.88 -20.14
C ALA A 522 3.02 -13.81 -20.14
N VAL A 523 1.97 -14.01 -19.31
CA VAL A 523 0.83 -13.08 -19.23
C VAL A 523 1.21 -11.80 -18.50
N TYR A 524 2.19 -11.86 -17.60
CA TYR A 524 2.68 -10.75 -16.80
C TYR A 524 4.17 -10.54 -17.06
N ILE A 525 4.59 -9.28 -17.13
CA ILE A 525 6.01 -8.88 -17.07
C ILE A 525 6.25 -8.30 -15.67
N PRO A 526 6.69 -9.10 -14.68
CA PRO A 526 7.13 -8.56 -13.39
C PRO A 526 8.33 -7.64 -13.60
N LEU A 527 8.31 -6.45 -13.02
CA LEU A 527 9.35 -5.44 -13.20
C LEU A 527 10.25 -5.33 -11.97
N THR A 528 9.65 -4.93 -10.83
CA THR A 528 10.35 -4.77 -9.56
C THR A 528 9.48 -5.21 -8.40
N TYR A 529 10.12 -5.66 -7.31
CA TYR A 529 9.47 -5.86 -6.02
C TYR A 529 9.49 -4.55 -5.24
N GLU A 530 8.29 -3.99 -5.00
CA GLU A 530 8.13 -2.81 -4.17
C GLU A 530 8.35 -3.13 -2.69
N CYS A 531 8.95 -2.20 -1.96
CA CYS A 531 9.10 -2.25 -0.52
C CYS A 531 8.64 -0.95 0.14
N ASN A 532 8.30 -1.01 1.43
CA ASN A 532 8.16 0.18 2.23
C ASN A 532 9.55 0.77 2.53
N LYS A 533 9.61 2.10 2.56
CA LYS A 533 10.85 2.85 2.74
C LYS A 533 10.71 3.77 3.95
N ALA A 534 11.76 3.90 4.75
CA ALA A 534 11.81 4.86 5.84
C ALA A 534 13.17 5.55 5.90
N ILE A 535 13.15 6.84 6.21
CA ILE A 535 14.33 7.59 6.69
C ILE A 535 13.96 8.15 8.06
N TYR A 536 14.81 7.91 9.04
CA TYR A 536 14.60 8.40 10.39
C TYR A 536 15.91 8.75 11.07
N ARG A 537 15.84 9.55 12.11
CA ARG A 537 17.01 9.92 12.91
C ARG A 537 17.65 8.68 13.52
N SER A 538 18.97 8.56 13.44
CA SER A 538 19.70 7.37 13.93
C SER A 538 19.64 7.17 15.46
N ASP A 539 19.18 8.17 16.21
CA ASP A 539 18.91 8.08 17.66
C ASP A 539 17.55 7.42 17.97
N LEU A 540 16.62 7.36 17.02
CA LEU A 540 15.36 6.60 17.13
C LEU A 540 15.65 5.11 17.05
N LYS A 541 15.33 4.36 18.10
CA LYS A 541 15.58 2.91 18.19
C LYS A 541 14.26 2.13 18.18
N GLY A 542 14.33 0.85 17.78
CA GLY A 542 13.19 -0.07 17.80
C GLY A 542 12.23 0.05 16.62
N PHE A 543 12.52 0.91 15.63
CA PHE A 543 11.76 0.93 14.40
C PHE A 543 12.05 -0.31 13.55
N HIS A 544 11.00 -0.97 13.07
CA HIS A 544 11.05 -2.04 12.09
C HIS A 544 9.74 -2.09 11.32
N PHE A 545 9.80 -2.55 10.08
CA PHE A 545 8.60 -2.89 9.32
C PHE A 545 8.11 -4.29 9.73
N THR A 546 6.80 -4.47 9.79
CA THR A 546 6.19 -5.80 9.84
C THR A 546 5.73 -6.20 8.43
N GLN A 547 5.47 -7.48 8.19
CA GLN A 547 5.02 -7.96 6.88
C GLN A 547 3.67 -7.37 6.46
N THR A 548 2.80 -7.10 7.41
CA THR A 548 1.42 -6.69 7.15
C THR A 548 1.12 -5.26 7.57
N ARG A 549 1.92 -4.67 8.46
CA ARG A 549 1.65 -3.37 9.08
C ARG A 549 2.95 -2.61 9.36
N THR A 550 2.89 -1.30 9.31
CA THR A 550 3.95 -0.43 9.81
C THR A 550 3.78 -0.27 11.33
N ILE A 551 4.03 -1.33 12.12
CA ILE A 551 3.83 -1.28 13.58
C ILE A 551 5.18 -1.31 14.30
N TRP A 552 5.71 -0.16 14.57
CA TRP A 552 6.93 0.03 15.35
C TRP A 552 6.65 0.50 16.81
N TRP A 553 5.42 0.78 17.17
CA TRP A 553 4.98 1.18 18.52
C TRP A 553 4.57 0.01 19.43
N ARG A 554 4.51 -1.21 18.91
CA ARG A 554 4.40 -2.41 19.75
C ARG A 554 5.80 -2.83 20.18
N SER A 555 5.99 -2.97 21.49
CA SER A 555 7.27 -3.28 22.10
C SER A 555 7.83 -4.65 21.73
N LYS A 556 9.08 -4.82 22.06
CA LYS A 556 10.08 -5.87 21.84
C LYS A 556 9.69 -7.35 21.93
N SER A 557 8.45 -7.76 22.10
CA SER A 557 8.15 -9.19 22.33
C SER A 557 8.08 -10.06 21.06
N ALA A 558 8.40 -9.52 19.89
CA ALA A 558 8.45 -10.26 18.63
C ALA A 558 9.88 -10.35 18.06
N ALA A 559 10.87 -10.61 18.91
CA ALA A 559 12.23 -10.94 18.48
C ALA A 559 12.74 -12.11 19.33
N ALA A 560 12.48 -13.32 18.88
CA ALA A 560 13.24 -14.53 19.17
C ALA A 560 13.17 -15.45 17.95
#